data_221a04ec323194d08941e4dc2d7b3b41
#
_entry.id   221a04ec323194d08941e4dc2d7b3b41
#
_cell.length_a   1.000
_cell.length_b   1.000
_cell.length_c   1.000
_cell.angle_alpha   90.00
_cell.angle_beta   90.00
_cell.angle_gamma   90.00
#
_symmetry.space_group_name_H-M   'P 1'
#
loop_
_entity.id
_entity.type
_entity.pdbx_description
1 polymer ?
#
loop_
_entity_poly.entity_id
_entity_poly.type
_entity_poly.pdbx_seq_one_letter_code
_entity_poly.pdbx_strand_id
1 'polypeptide(L)'
;TDEAVATAKASDAVLLGAVGGNVGNSKWYDVAPNLRPEAGLLKIRKELGLFANLRPAYLYDELKAACPLKEEIIGDGFDMVIMRELTGGLYFGNRYTKEIDGLETAVDTLTYNEEEIRRIAIKGFEIAMKKLVSVDKANVLDSSRLWRKIVHEVAKDYPEVEVSDMLVDNCAMQLVMNPGQFDVILTENMFGDILSDEASMITGSIGMLSSASLNKTKLG
;
A
#
# COMPACT_ATOMS: atom_id res chain seq x y z
N THR A 1 -6.95 15.40 16.25
CA THR A 1 -8.11 16.14 16.79
C THR A 1 -9.15 16.37 15.69
N ASP A 2 -10.40 16.66 16.05
CA ASP A 2 -11.46 16.97 15.06
C ASP A 2 -11.18 18.29 14.35
N GLU A 3 -10.57 19.25 15.04
CA GLU A 3 -10.08 20.49 14.45
C GLU A 3 -9.04 20.26 13.35
N ALA A 4 -8.05 19.38 13.59
CA ALA A 4 -7.07 19.02 12.57
C ALA A 4 -7.70 18.38 11.33
N VAL A 5 -8.71 17.53 11.53
CA VAL A 5 -9.48 16.93 10.41
C VAL A 5 -10.27 17.99 9.65
N ALA A 6 -10.90 18.94 10.35
CA ALA A 6 -11.65 20.04 9.71
C ALA A 6 -10.72 20.93 8.89
N THR A 7 -9.54 21.28 9.43
CA THR A 7 -8.52 22.03 8.72
C THR A 7 -8.03 21.31 7.47
N ALA A 8 -7.74 19.99 7.59
CA ALA A 8 -7.31 19.18 6.47
C ALA A 8 -8.37 19.09 5.35
N LYS A 9 -9.66 18.98 5.72
CA LYS A 9 -10.78 18.99 4.76
C LYS A 9 -10.91 20.31 4.01
N ALA A 10 -10.59 21.42 4.67
CA ALA A 10 -10.66 22.77 4.08
C ALA A 10 -9.43 23.13 3.24
N SER A 11 -8.36 22.35 3.31
CA SER A 11 -7.09 22.61 2.60
C SER A 11 -7.06 21.94 1.23
N ASP A 12 -6.28 22.51 0.31
CA ASP A 12 -6.05 21.93 -1.03
C ASP A 12 -5.15 20.70 -0.96
N ALA A 13 -4.16 20.69 -0.06
CA ALA A 13 -3.26 19.58 0.18
C ALA A 13 -2.85 19.52 1.67
N VAL A 14 -2.42 18.33 2.10
CA VAL A 14 -1.94 18.09 3.48
C VAL A 14 -0.54 17.49 3.42
N LEU A 15 0.45 18.25 3.92
CA LEU A 15 1.80 17.72 4.12
C LEU A 15 1.87 17.05 5.50
N LEU A 16 2.18 15.75 5.52
CA LEU A 16 2.30 14.98 6.74
C LEU A 16 3.77 14.61 6.98
N GLY A 17 4.28 14.94 8.18
CA GLY A 17 5.57 14.44 8.65
C GLY A 17 5.50 13.03 9.19
N ALA A 18 6.64 12.46 9.57
CA ALA A 18 6.70 11.14 10.16
C ALA A 18 5.95 11.09 11.50
N VAL A 19 5.18 10.03 11.71
CA VAL A 19 4.46 9.76 12.96
C VAL A 19 4.80 8.37 13.48
N GLY A 20 4.70 8.18 14.80
CA GLY A 20 4.99 6.90 15.46
C GLY A 20 6.21 6.97 16.35
N GLY A 21 6.66 5.81 16.80
CA GLY A 21 7.84 5.66 17.67
C GLY A 21 8.22 4.19 17.83
N ASN A 22 9.42 3.93 18.32
CA ASN A 22 9.90 2.56 18.52
C ASN A 22 9.03 1.80 19.53
N VAL A 23 8.62 0.61 19.16
CA VAL A 23 7.88 -0.29 20.05
C VAL A 23 8.73 -0.57 21.29
N GLY A 24 8.13 -0.38 22.49
CA GLY A 24 8.77 -0.64 23.78
C GLY A 24 9.51 0.54 24.41
N ASN A 25 9.88 1.59 23.66
CA ASN A 25 10.59 2.76 24.20
C ASN A 25 9.86 4.09 24.00
N SER A 26 8.70 4.07 23.36
CA SER A 26 7.92 5.28 23.10
C SER A 26 6.79 5.43 24.13
N LYS A 27 6.63 6.64 24.70
CA LYS A 27 5.51 6.99 25.58
C LYS A 27 4.13 6.83 24.92
N TRP A 28 4.08 6.70 23.60
CA TRP A 28 2.82 6.43 22.87
C TRP A 28 2.22 5.07 23.18
N TYR A 29 3.03 4.11 23.65
CA TYR A 29 2.53 2.79 24.03
C TYR A 29 1.92 2.75 25.43
N ASP A 30 2.13 3.81 26.23
CA ASP A 30 1.54 3.97 27.56
C ASP A 30 0.11 4.54 27.49
N VAL A 31 -0.34 4.98 26.31
CA VAL A 31 -1.70 5.53 26.11
C VAL A 31 -2.62 4.50 25.45
N ALA A 32 -3.94 4.73 25.59
CA ALA A 32 -4.93 3.88 24.94
C ALA A 32 -4.72 3.82 23.41
N PRO A 33 -4.97 2.68 22.74
CA PRO A 33 -4.69 2.50 21.32
C PRO A 33 -5.29 3.55 20.39
N ASN A 34 -6.49 4.07 20.72
CA ASN A 34 -7.16 5.13 19.96
C ASN A 34 -6.52 6.52 20.10
N LEU A 35 -5.57 6.70 21.01
CA LEU A 35 -4.82 7.93 21.22
C LEU A 35 -3.40 7.88 20.63
N ARG A 36 -3.02 6.76 20.04
CA ARG A 36 -1.71 6.59 19.39
C ARG A 36 -1.65 7.35 18.06
N PRO A 37 -0.46 7.78 17.62
CA PRO A 37 -0.27 8.50 16.35
C PRO A 37 -0.83 7.74 15.14
N GLU A 38 -0.68 6.43 15.11
CA GLU A 38 -1.18 5.55 14.05
C GLU A 38 -2.71 5.63 13.92
N ALA A 39 -3.43 5.68 15.05
CA ALA A 39 -4.88 5.86 15.04
C ALA A 39 -5.30 7.22 14.47
N GLY A 40 -4.52 8.26 14.75
CA GLY A 40 -4.70 9.60 14.16
C GLY A 40 -4.50 9.60 12.65
N LEU A 41 -3.47 8.91 12.16
CA LEU A 41 -3.20 8.76 10.74
C LEU A 41 -4.32 8.00 10.01
N LEU A 42 -4.76 6.87 10.54
CA LEU A 42 -5.88 6.10 9.98
C LEU A 42 -7.17 6.93 9.95
N LYS A 43 -7.44 7.72 11.00
CA LYS A 43 -8.60 8.61 11.06
C LYS A 43 -8.56 9.64 9.94
N ILE A 44 -7.44 10.35 9.74
CA ILE A 44 -7.34 11.39 8.71
C ILE A 44 -7.48 10.81 7.31
N ARG A 45 -6.88 9.65 7.02
CA ARG A 45 -7.03 8.93 5.75
C ARG A 45 -8.49 8.60 5.44
N LYS A 46 -9.21 8.06 6.43
CA LYS A 46 -10.63 7.73 6.32
C LYS A 46 -11.49 8.96 6.10
N GLU A 47 -11.29 10.01 6.90
CA GLU A 47 -12.09 11.24 6.86
C GLU A 47 -11.91 12.06 5.58
N LEU A 48 -10.73 11.98 4.95
CA LEU A 48 -10.42 12.58 3.66
C LEU A 48 -10.74 11.67 2.47
N GLY A 49 -11.14 10.42 2.72
CA GLY A 49 -11.42 9.43 1.68
C GLY A 49 -10.21 9.06 0.83
N LEU A 50 -9.01 9.07 1.42
CA LEU A 50 -7.74 8.79 0.74
C LEU A 50 -7.56 7.29 0.55
N PHE A 51 -8.10 6.75 -0.54
CA PHE A 51 -8.10 5.30 -0.79
C PHE A 51 -6.90 4.79 -1.59
N ALA A 52 -6.22 5.66 -2.34
CA ALA A 52 -5.10 5.29 -3.17
C ALA A 52 -3.79 5.86 -2.60
N ASN A 53 -2.84 5.00 -2.28
CA ASN A 53 -1.52 5.40 -1.83
C ASN A 53 -0.48 5.03 -2.91
N LEU A 54 0.19 6.04 -3.42
CA LEU A 54 1.27 5.90 -4.39
C LEU A 54 2.59 5.85 -3.65
N ARG A 55 3.35 4.80 -3.91
CA ARG A 55 4.67 4.53 -3.36
C ARG A 55 5.63 4.30 -4.52
N PRO A 56 6.17 5.37 -5.14
CA PRO A 56 7.17 5.21 -6.18
C PRO A 56 8.46 4.63 -5.61
N ALA A 57 9.09 3.74 -6.35
CA ALA A 57 10.39 3.17 -6.03
C ALA A 57 11.30 3.34 -7.27
N TYR A 58 12.09 4.40 -7.24
CA TYR A 58 13.02 4.76 -8.30
C TYR A 58 14.46 4.63 -7.81
N LEU A 59 15.29 3.92 -8.56
CA LEU A 59 16.71 3.81 -8.24
C LEU A 59 17.48 4.94 -8.92
N TYR A 60 17.84 5.96 -8.16
CA TYR A 60 18.68 7.06 -8.62
C TYR A 60 20.11 6.59 -8.88
N ASP A 61 20.75 7.09 -9.92
CA ASP A 61 22.14 6.73 -10.25
C ASP A 61 23.10 6.99 -9.08
N GLU A 62 22.87 8.06 -8.33
CA GLU A 62 23.66 8.43 -7.15
C GLU A 62 23.50 7.44 -5.98
N LEU A 63 22.40 6.68 -5.97
CA LEU A 63 22.11 5.71 -4.93
C LEU A 63 22.45 4.26 -5.32
N LYS A 64 22.87 4.00 -6.55
CA LYS A 64 23.22 2.64 -7.00
C LYS A 64 24.26 1.97 -6.09
N ALA A 65 25.23 2.73 -5.59
CA ALA A 65 26.24 2.22 -4.65
C ALA A 65 25.67 1.83 -3.27
N ALA A 66 24.51 2.38 -2.88
CA ALA A 66 23.83 2.07 -1.64
C ALA A 66 22.76 0.95 -1.80
N CYS A 67 22.43 0.60 -3.05
CA CYS A 67 21.50 -0.48 -3.35
C CYS A 67 22.11 -1.83 -2.88
N PRO A 68 21.36 -2.64 -2.12
CA PRO A 68 21.85 -3.92 -1.63
C PRO A 68 21.88 -5.03 -2.69
N LEU A 69 21.27 -4.79 -3.86
CA LEU A 69 21.21 -5.75 -4.94
C LEU A 69 22.51 -5.75 -5.76
N LYS A 70 22.82 -6.89 -6.36
CA LYS A 70 23.96 -7.02 -7.27
C LYS A 70 23.74 -6.19 -8.53
N GLU A 71 24.82 -5.68 -9.13
CA GLU A 71 24.79 -4.90 -10.37
C GLU A 71 24.08 -5.63 -11.52
N GLU A 72 24.25 -6.94 -11.63
CA GLU A 72 23.59 -7.77 -12.64
C GLU A 72 22.06 -7.83 -12.50
N ILE A 73 21.53 -7.61 -11.27
CA ILE A 73 20.09 -7.54 -10.99
C ILE A 73 19.56 -6.12 -11.23
N ILE A 74 20.35 -5.13 -10.87
CA ILE A 74 20.00 -3.70 -11.03
C ILE A 74 19.93 -3.34 -12.52
N GLY A 75 20.86 -3.83 -13.33
CA GLY A 75 20.98 -3.47 -14.75
C GLY A 75 21.03 -1.95 -14.96
N ASP A 76 20.17 -1.44 -15.83
CA ASP A 76 20.05 0.01 -16.09
C ASP A 76 19.34 0.78 -14.97
N GLY A 77 18.81 0.07 -13.97
CA GLY A 77 17.99 0.62 -12.88
C GLY A 77 16.54 0.14 -12.95
N PHE A 78 15.72 0.67 -12.08
CA PHE A 78 14.29 0.39 -12.08
C PHE A 78 13.49 1.62 -11.66
N ASP A 79 12.28 1.72 -12.21
CA ASP A 79 11.30 2.77 -11.92
C ASP A 79 9.93 2.11 -11.86
N MET A 80 9.37 2.00 -10.65
CA MET A 80 8.09 1.36 -10.43
C MET A 80 7.26 2.12 -9.41
N VAL A 81 5.94 1.93 -9.46
CA VAL A 81 5.00 2.47 -8.47
C VAL A 81 4.23 1.33 -7.83
N ILE A 82 4.25 1.27 -6.50
CA ILE A 82 3.33 0.41 -5.75
C ILE A 82 2.08 1.22 -5.44
N MET A 83 0.99 0.84 -6.09
CA MET A 83 -0.34 1.38 -5.87
C MET A 83 -1.05 0.54 -4.80
N ARG A 84 -1.06 1.07 -3.57
CA ARG A 84 -1.64 0.44 -2.39
C ARG A 84 -3.06 0.95 -2.14
N GLU A 85 -4.05 0.08 -2.04
CA GLU A 85 -5.33 0.45 -1.45
C GLU A 85 -5.13 0.82 0.02
N LEU A 86 -5.76 1.90 0.51
CA LEU A 86 -5.36 2.51 1.77
C LEU A 86 -6.44 2.54 2.84
N THR A 87 -7.70 2.29 2.53
CA THR A 87 -8.85 2.50 3.42
C THR A 87 -9.73 1.26 3.64
N GLY A 88 -9.32 0.13 3.11
CA GLY A 88 -9.94 -1.18 3.30
C GLY A 88 -9.02 -2.21 3.94
N GLY A 89 -9.41 -3.46 3.85
CA GLY A 89 -8.63 -4.61 4.25
C GLY A 89 -8.50 -4.80 5.76
N LEU A 90 -7.41 -5.45 6.14
CA LEU A 90 -7.17 -5.88 7.53
C LEU A 90 -7.09 -4.70 8.51
N TYR A 91 -6.53 -3.56 8.08
CA TYR A 91 -6.33 -2.40 8.97
C TYR A 91 -7.63 -1.67 9.33
N PHE A 92 -8.70 -1.86 8.56
CA PHE A 92 -10.01 -1.26 8.77
C PHE A 92 -11.11 -2.26 9.10
N GLY A 93 -10.80 -3.55 9.11
CA GLY A 93 -11.72 -4.62 9.48
C GLY A 93 -12.06 -4.66 10.97
N ASN A 94 -13.06 -5.44 11.30
CA ASN A 94 -13.42 -5.68 12.69
C ASN A 94 -12.29 -6.43 13.40
N ARG A 95 -12.00 -5.99 14.63
CA ARG A 95 -11.00 -6.61 15.49
C ARG A 95 -11.51 -6.70 16.92
N TYR A 96 -11.22 -7.80 17.55
CA TYR A 96 -11.56 -8.01 18.97
C TYR A 96 -10.70 -9.12 19.57
N THR A 97 -10.57 -9.07 20.89
CA THR A 97 -10.01 -10.17 21.69
C THR A 97 -11.09 -10.66 22.64
N LYS A 98 -11.35 -11.95 22.67
CA LYS A 98 -12.32 -12.58 23.56
C LYS A 98 -11.88 -13.98 23.93
N GLU A 99 -12.46 -14.52 24.99
CA GLU A 99 -12.31 -15.92 25.35
C GLU A 99 -13.14 -16.81 24.41
N ILE A 100 -12.51 -17.82 23.82
CA ILE A 100 -13.15 -18.89 23.03
C ILE A 100 -12.60 -20.22 23.54
N ASP A 101 -13.48 -21.12 23.95
CA ASP A 101 -13.13 -22.43 24.48
C ASP A 101 -12.10 -22.39 25.62
N GLY A 102 -12.22 -21.37 26.51
CA GLY A 102 -11.31 -21.17 27.64
C GLY A 102 -9.95 -20.57 27.29
N LEU A 103 -9.73 -20.12 26.05
CA LEU A 103 -8.50 -19.51 25.58
C LEU A 103 -8.72 -18.06 25.14
N GLU A 104 -7.81 -17.18 25.52
CA GLU A 104 -7.79 -15.81 24.99
C GLU A 104 -7.49 -15.85 23.50
N THR A 105 -8.42 -15.34 22.67
CA THR A 105 -8.37 -15.43 21.23
C THR A 105 -8.52 -14.02 20.61
N ALA A 106 -7.52 -13.59 19.86
CA ALA A 106 -7.55 -12.35 19.09
C ALA A 106 -8.02 -12.61 17.65
N VAL A 107 -8.87 -11.76 17.12
CA VAL A 107 -9.42 -11.85 15.77
C VAL A 107 -9.27 -10.51 15.05
N ASP A 108 -8.68 -10.56 13.86
CA ASP A 108 -8.66 -9.47 12.88
C ASP A 108 -9.35 -9.94 11.60
N THR A 109 -10.21 -9.11 11.02
CA THR A 109 -11.00 -9.47 9.84
C THR A 109 -10.53 -8.69 8.62
N LEU A 110 -10.16 -9.40 7.57
CA LEU A 110 -9.83 -8.82 6.26
C LEU A 110 -11.10 -8.81 5.40
N THR A 111 -11.53 -7.62 4.97
CA THR A 111 -12.70 -7.45 4.10
C THR A 111 -12.43 -6.48 2.98
N TYR A 112 -12.93 -6.80 1.78
CA TYR A 112 -12.99 -5.92 0.62
C TYR A 112 -14.33 -6.09 -0.08
N ASN A 113 -14.88 -5.00 -0.59
CA ASN A 113 -16.03 -5.01 -1.47
C ASN A 113 -15.64 -4.59 -2.91
N GLU A 114 -16.55 -4.78 -3.84
CA GLU A 114 -16.32 -4.49 -5.26
C GLU A 114 -15.97 -3.02 -5.54
N GLU A 115 -16.59 -2.07 -4.82
CA GLU A 115 -16.34 -0.64 -5.02
C GLU A 115 -14.94 -0.23 -4.57
N GLU A 116 -14.48 -0.77 -3.43
CA GLU A 116 -13.14 -0.52 -2.91
C GLU A 116 -12.07 -1.01 -3.88
N ILE A 117 -12.26 -2.21 -4.44
CA ILE A 117 -11.33 -2.78 -5.41
C ILE A 117 -11.39 -2.02 -6.73
N ARG A 118 -12.58 -1.73 -7.25
CA ARG A 118 -12.77 -1.06 -8.55
C ARG A 118 -12.14 0.32 -8.58
N ARG A 119 -12.36 1.13 -7.53
CA ARG A 119 -11.80 2.50 -7.47
C ARG A 119 -10.27 2.54 -7.47
N ILE A 120 -9.62 1.59 -6.78
CA ILE A 120 -8.15 1.53 -6.76
C ILE A 120 -7.60 0.91 -8.05
N ALA A 121 -8.30 -0.07 -8.63
CA ALA A 121 -7.94 -0.64 -9.92
C ALA A 121 -7.95 0.44 -11.02
N ILE A 122 -9.01 1.25 -11.12
CA ILE A 122 -9.08 2.37 -12.06
C ILE A 122 -7.85 3.28 -11.90
N LYS A 123 -7.51 3.67 -10.65
CA LYS A 123 -6.34 4.51 -10.40
C LYS A 123 -5.02 3.84 -10.78
N GLY A 124 -4.90 2.54 -10.56
CA GLY A 124 -3.74 1.77 -10.99
C GLY A 124 -3.57 1.77 -12.51
N PHE A 125 -4.64 1.55 -13.25
CA PHE A 125 -4.62 1.59 -14.71
C PHE A 125 -4.37 2.99 -15.28
N GLU A 126 -4.91 4.04 -14.67
CA GLU A 126 -4.69 5.43 -15.10
C GLU A 126 -3.21 5.86 -15.02
N ILE A 127 -2.41 5.25 -14.14
CA ILE A 127 -0.98 5.57 -13.99
C ILE A 127 -0.06 4.57 -14.68
N ALA A 128 -0.55 3.38 -15.03
CA ALA A 128 0.25 2.37 -15.71
C ALA A 128 0.65 2.86 -17.11
N MET A 129 1.95 2.85 -17.41
CA MET A 129 2.47 3.25 -18.72
C MET A 129 2.41 2.11 -19.73
N LYS A 130 2.69 0.88 -19.28
CA LYS A 130 2.76 -0.32 -20.14
C LYS A 130 2.20 -1.55 -19.43
N LYS A 131 2.54 -1.75 -18.15
CA LYS A 131 2.28 -2.98 -17.42
C LYS A 131 1.66 -2.70 -16.06
N LEU A 132 0.72 -3.55 -15.68
CA LEU A 132 0.17 -3.60 -14.33
C LEU A 132 0.22 -5.03 -13.81
N VAL A 133 0.89 -5.21 -12.67
CA VAL A 133 0.91 -6.49 -11.96
C VAL A 133 -0.06 -6.40 -10.79
N SER A 134 -1.15 -7.17 -10.87
CA SER A 134 -2.12 -7.31 -9.77
C SER A 134 -1.60 -8.31 -8.76
N VAL A 135 -1.30 -7.84 -7.54
CA VAL A 135 -0.72 -8.66 -6.50
C VAL A 135 -1.75 -9.01 -5.43
N ASP A 136 -1.90 -10.31 -5.18
CA ASP A 136 -2.92 -10.87 -4.32
C ASP A 136 -2.47 -12.18 -3.63
N LYS A 137 -3.39 -12.83 -2.91
CA LYS A 137 -3.23 -14.18 -2.34
C LYS A 137 -4.42 -15.07 -2.72
N ALA A 138 -4.83 -15.05 -3.99
CA ALA A 138 -6.03 -15.70 -4.49
C ALA A 138 -6.03 -17.23 -4.35
N ASN A 139 -4.86 -17.84 -4.21
CA ASN A 139 -4.75 -19.27 -3.92
C ASN A 139 -5.31 -19.65 -2.53
N VAL A 140 -5.46 -18.68 -1.61
CA VAL A 140 -5.93 -18.92 -0.24
C VAL A 140 -7.16 -18.07 0.10
N LEU A 141 -7.16 -16.75 -0.21
CA LEU A 141 -8.11 -15.79 0.33
C LEU A 141 -9.28 -15.50 -0.64
N ASP A 142 -10.51 -15.49 -0.11
CA ASP A 142 -11.70 -15.09 -0.87
C ASP A 142 -11.67 -13.62 -1.29
N SER A 143 -11.20 -12.73 -0.40
CA SER A 143 -11.01 -11.31 -0.72
C SER A 143 -10.07 -11.11 -1.92
N SER A 144 -8.99 -11.89 -2.00
CA SER A 144 -8.05 -11.85 -3.12
C SER A 144 -8.64 -12.44 -4.41
N ARG A 145 -9.51 -13.44 -4.33
CA ARG A 145 -10.25 -13.94 -5.50
C ARG A 145 -11.21 -12.89 -6.06
N LEU A 146 -11.91 -12.15 -5.18
CA LEU A 146 -12.73 -11.02 -5.58
C LEU A 146 -11.87 -9.90 -6.17
N TRP A 147 -10.72 -9.58 -5.55
CA TRP A 147 -9.75 -8.61 -6.04
C TRP A 147 -9.37 -8.89 -7.48
N ARG A 148 -8.88 -10.09 -7.76
CA ARG A 148 -8.47 -10.53 -9.10
C ARG A 148 -9.61 -10.40 -10.12
N LYS A 149 -10.82 -10.87 -9.77
CA LYS A 149 -12.00 -10.75 -10.61
C LYS A 149 -12.26 -9.31 -11.03
N ILE A 150 -12.31 -8.38 -10.06
CA ILE A 150 -12.65 -6.97 -10.32
C ILE A 150 -11.53 -6.25 -11.08
N VAL A 151 -10.26 -6.53 -10.78
CA VAL A 151 -9.13 -5.97 -11.54
C VAL A 151 -9.21 -6.38 -13.01
N HIS A 152 -9.51 -7.65 -13.31
CA HIS A 152 -9.68 -8.12 -14.69
C HIS A 152 -10.96 -7.58 -15.38
N GLU A 153 -11.99 -7.23 -14.61
CA GLU A 153 -13.16 -6.52 -15.17
C GLU A 153 -12.76 -5.11 -15.61
N VAL A 154 -12.05 -4.36 -14.77
CA VAL A 154 -11.57 -3.00 -15.07
C VAL A 154 -10.55 -3.01 -16.21
N ALA A 155 -9.67 -4.01 -16.27
CA ALA A 155 -8.67 -4.16 -17.34
C ALA A 155 -9.25 -4.10 -18.76
N LYS A 156 -10.52 -4.49 -18.94
CA LYS A 156 -11.18 -4.47 -20.25
C LYS A 156 -11.34 -3.05 -20.81
N ASP A 157 -11.35 -2.04 -19.95
CA ASP A 157 -11.47 -0.63 -20.32
C ASP A 157 -10.09 0.00 -20.62
N TYR A 158 -8.99 -0.73 -20.41
CA TYR A 158 -7.59 -0.30 -20.61
C TYR A 158 -6.80 -1.32 -21.46
N PRO A 159 -7.21 -1.55 -22.72
CA PRO A 159 -6.63 -2.61 -23.56
C PRO A 159 -5.15 -2.37 -23.92
N GLU A 160 -4.64 -1.15 -23.71
CA GLU A 160 -3.25 -0.77 -23.94
C GLU A 160 -2.30 -1.20 -22.80
N VAL A 161 -2.84 -1.55 -21.64
CA VAL A 161 -2.05 -1.97 -20.46
C VAL A 161 -1.98 -3.49 -20.39
N GLU A 162 -0.78 -4.04 -20.40
CA GLU A 162 -0.54 -5.46 -20.17
C GLU A 162 -0.79 -5.81 -18.70
N VAL A 163 -1.75 -6.67 -18.43
CA VAL A 163 -2.13 -7.09 -17.06
C VAL A 163 -1.66 -8.49 -16.77
N SER A 164 -1.05 -8.68 -15.61
CA SER A 164 -0.71 -10.00 -15.09
C SER A 164 -1.04 -10.12 -13.59
N ASP A 165 -1.26 -11.34 -13.13
CA ASP A 165 -1.47 -11.63 -11.71
C ASP A 165 -0.22 -12.23 -11.10
N MET A 166 0.08 -11.84 -9.87
CA MET A 166 1.17 -12.41 -9.10
C MET A 166 0.74 -12.65 -7.65
N LEU A 167 1.12 -13.79 -7.07
CA LEU A 167 0.93 -14.01 -5.64
C LEU A 167 1.91 -13.14 -4.85
N VAL A 168 1.49 -12.60 -3.71
CA VAL A 168 2.27 -11.63 -2.92
C VAL A 168 3.63 -12.16 -2.49
N ASP A 169 3.73 -13.43 -2.12
CA ASP A 169 4.98 -14.10 -1.77
C ASP A 169 5.95 -14.19 -2.96
N ASN A 170 5.42 -14.45 -4.17
CA ASN A 170 6.24 -14.40 -5.38
C ASN A 170 6.63 -12.96 -5.72
N CYS A 171 5.75 -11.98 -5.55
CA CYS A 171 6.07 -10.58 -5.79
C CYS A 171 7.24 -10.10 -4.91
N ALA A 172 7.23 -10.44 -3.63
CA ALA A 172 8.34 -10.15 -2.72
C ALA A 172 9.67 -10.75 -3.23
N MET A 173 9.66 -12.01 -3.66
CA MET A 173 10.86 -12.63 -4.26
C MET A 173 11.29 -11.89 -5.55
N GLN A 174 10.36 -11.52 -6.41
CA GLN A 174 10.64 -10.87 -7.69
C GLN A 174 11.13 -9.43 -7.53
N LEU A 175 10.73 -8.70 -6.50
CA LEU A 175 11.29 -7.39 -6.17
C LEU A 175 12.81 -7.45 -5.94
N VAL A 176 13.29 -8.53 -5.32
CA VAL A 176 14.73 -8.73 -5.07
C VAL A 176 15.46 -9.33 -6.28
N MET A 177 14.78 -10.19 -7.05
CA MET A 177 15.43 -10.94 -8.13
C MET A 177 15.42 -10.22 -9.48
N ASN A 178 14.35 -9.45 -9.76
CA ASN A 178 14.18 -8.76 -11.04
C ASN A 178 13.26 -7.54 -10.90
N PRO A 179 13.65 -6.49 -10.15
CA PRO A 179 12.81 -5.31 -9.92
C PRO A 179 12.47 -4.55 -11.21
N GLY A 180 13.33 -4.59 -12.21
CA GLY A 180 13.13 -3.89 -13.48
C GLY A 180 11.98 -4.43 -14.36
N GLN A 181 11.36 -5.55 -13.98
CA GLN A 181 10.18 -6.06 -14.69
C GLN A 181 8.88 -5.29 -14.39
N PHE A 182 8.85 -4.55 -13.28
CA PHE A 182 7.65 -3.87 -12.79
C PHE A 182 7.55 -2.44 -13.33
N ASP A 183 6.32 -2.03 -13.67
CA ASP A 183 5.91 -0.65 -13.92
C ASP A 183 4.95 -0.24 -12.79
N VAL A 184 3.75 -0.85 -12.71
CA VAL A 184 2.81 -0.66 -11.60
C VAL A 184 2.52 -1.99 -10.91
N ILE A 185 2.68 -2.00 -9.59
CA ILE A 185 2.22 -3.07 -8.70
C ILE A 185 0.95 -2.58 -8.02
N LEU A 186 -0.18 -3.20 -8.34
CA LEU A 186 -1.48 -2.89 -7.74
C LEU A 186 -1.83 -3.93 -6.68
N THR A 187 -2.08 -3.48 -5.44
CA THR A 187 -2.32 -4.43 -4.35
C THR A 187 -3.17 -3.86 -3.21
N GLU A 188 -3.66 -4.75 -2.37
CA GLU A 188 -4.43 -4.43 -1.17
C GLU A 188 -3.55 -3.76 -0.07
N ASN A 189 -4.19 -3.31 1.01
CA ASN A 189 -3.60 -2.45 2.02
C ASN A 189 -2.37 -3.06 2.70
N MET A 190 -2.50 -4.24 3.30
CA MET A 190 -1.41 -4.87 4.08
C MET A 190 -0.26 -5.33 3.17
N PHE A 191 -0.56 -5.93 2.02
CA PHE A 191 0.48 -6.35 1.08
C PHE A 191 1.22 -5.14 0.51
N GLY A 192 0.49 -4.06 0.19
CA GLY A 192 1.08 -2.82 -0.29
C GLY A 192 1.98 -2.14 0.74
N ASP A 193 1.66 -2.25 2.04
CA ASP A 193 2.51 -1.78 3.12
C ASP A 193 3.85 -2.51 3.12
N ILE A 194 3.80 -3.84 3.15
CA ILE A 194 5.00 -4.70 3.21
C ILE A 194 5.86 -4.54 1.95
N LEU A 195 5.24 -4.65 0.76
CA LEU A 195 5.98 -4.58 -0.50
C LEU A 195 6.58 -3.20 -0.76
N SER A 196 5.92 -2.11 -0.34
CA SER A 196 6.48 -0.77 -0.50
C SER A 196 7.69 -0.53 0.40
N ASP A 197 7.70 -1.10 1.61
CA ASP A 197 8.85 -1.01 2.50
C ASP A 197 10.02 -1.86 1.98
N GLU A 198 9.76 -3.05 1.43
CA GLU A 198 10.76 -3.85 0.74
C GLU A 198 11.33 -3.11 -0.47
N ALA A 199 10.48 -2.54 -1.33
CA ALA A 199 10.91 -1.75 -2.47
C ALA A 199 11.76 -0.53 -2.05
N SER A 200 11.46 0.07 -0.91
CA SER A 200 12.26 1.17 -0.36
C SER A 200 13.70 0.74 -0.06
N MET A 201 13.86 -0.43 0.50
CA MET A 201 15.20 -0.93 0.87
C MET A 201 16.06 -1.22 -0.36
N ILE A 202 15.47 -1.74 -1.43
CA ILE A 202 16.22 -2.00 -2.66
C ILE A 202 16.58 -0.75 -3.45
N THR A 203 15.96 0.42 -3.19
CA THR A 203 16.40 1.70 -3.76
C THR A 203 17.61 2.30 -3.03
N GLY A 204 18.08 1.68 -1.96
CA GLY A 204 19.22 2.13 -1.17
C GLY A 204 18.89 3.25 -0.17
N SER A 205 17.66 3.74 -0.10
CA SER A 205 17.30 4.82 0.85
C SER A 205 15.79 4.89 1.12
N ILE A 206 15.39 4.51 2.32
CA ILE A 206 14.01 4.68 2.79
C ILE A 206 13.59 6.16 2.88
N GLY A 207 14.55 7.07 3.13
CA GLY A 207 14.28 8.50 3.29
C GLY A 207 14.04 9.26 1.99
N MET A 208 14.36 8.67 0.84
CA MET A 208 14.19 9.30 -0.49
C MET A 208 12.88 8.94 -1.17
N LEU A 209 12.08 8.06 -0.56
CA LEU A 209 10.82 7.64 -1.16
C LEU A 209 9.69 8.59 -0.77
N SER A 210 9.12 9.23 -1.77
CA SER A 210 7.89 9.99 -1.62
C SER A 210 6.69 9.06 -1.39
N SER A 211 5.64 9.57 -0.75
CA SER A 211 4.37 8.88 -0.59
C SER A 211 3.25 9.90 -0.80
N ALA A 212 2.33 9.59 -1.70
CA ALA A 212 1.13 10.40 -1.92
C ALA A 212 -0.11 9.57 -1.64
N SER A 213 -1.12 10.18 -1.01
CA SER A 213 -2.41 9.55 -0.76
C SER A 213 -3.51 10.34 -1.44
N LEU A 214 -4.29 9.69 -2.28
CA LEU A 214 -5.26 10.31 -3.19
C LEU A 214 -6.68 9.90 -2.87
N ASN A 215 -7.63 10.78 -3.19
CA ASN A 215 -9.04 10.46 -3.28
C ASN A 215 -9.55 10.54 -4.74
N LYS A 216 -10.88 10.53 -4.95
CA LYS A 216 -11.47 10.55 -6.29
C LYS A 216 -11.19 11.83 -7.09
N THR A 217 -10.94 12.96 -6.41
CA THR A 217 -10.97 14.30 -7.02
C THR A 217 -9.67 15.06 -6.91
N LYS A 218 -8.74 14.64 -6.06
CA LYS A 218 -7.50 15.39 -5.80
C LYS A 218 -6.28 14.50 -6.01
N LEU A 219 -5.37 15.00 -6.81
CA LEU A 219 -3.98 14.65 -6.74
C LEU A 219 -3.44 15.36 -5.49
N GLY A 220 -3.15 14.60 -4.45
CA GLY A 220 -2.58 15.12 -3.22
C GLY A 220 -1.06 15.24 -3.32
#